data_01a0dfc2466c1260c731c5602beaebdc
#
_entry.id   01a0dfc2466c1260c731c5602beaebdc
#
_cell.length_a   1.000
_cell.length_b   1.000
_cell.length_c   1.000
_cell.angle_alpha   90.00
_cell.angle_beta   90.00
_cell.angle_gamma   90.00
#
_symmetry.space_group_name_H-M   'P 1'
#
loop_
_entity.id
_entity.type
_entity.pdbx_description
1 polymer ?
#
loop_
_entity_poly.entity_id
_entity_poly.type
_entity_poly.pdbx_seq_one_letter_code
_entity_poly.pdbx_strand_id
1 'polypeptide(L)'
;MRSVSTITNCRIFFLFLVVLLIKNSASAQENSPYSRYGLGDVVPGQNIVNRAMGGASAAYYDPVTVNFINPASYARLKYTTFDVGLDYTGRTLKASNPVRTLSSGYLIPSYVQVGFPLSKKNNWGMNIGLRPLTRINYELQQTNRLPGIDSVRTSFSGQGGSYQAYLGTGISLEHSPSLKIH
;
A
#
# COMPACT_ATOMS: atom_id res chain seq x y z
N MET A 1 24.39 38.89 5.35
CA MET A 1 23.79 38.78 4.01
C MET A 1 23.72 37.34 3.41
N ARG A 2 24.00 36.24 4.16
CA ARG A 2 23.98 34.85 3.62
C ARG A 2 22.67 34.07 3.82
N SER A 3 21.72 34.57 4.59
CA SER A 3 20.51 33.80 4.93
C SER A 3 19.35 33.88 3.91
N VAL A 4 19.29 34.93 3.13
CA VAL A 4 18.19 35.17 2.17
C VAL A 4 18.30 34.24 0.95
N SER A 5 19.50 33.97 0.46
CA SER A 5 19.72 33.10 -0.71
C SER A 5 19.33 31.63 -0.47
N THR A 6 19.52 31.15 0.75
CA THR A 6 19.20 29.74 1.10
C THR A 6 17.70 29.49 1.12
N ILE A 7 16.92 30.46 1.63
CA ILE A 7 15.45 30.36 1.67
C ILE A 7 14.84 30.43 0.26
N THR A 8 15.41 31.28 -0.59
CA THR A 8 14.96 31.41 -1.99
C THR A 8 15.24 30.11 -2.77
N ASN A 9 16.42 29.52 -2.61
CA ASN A 9 16.78 28.27 -3.27
C ASN A 9 15.91 27.10 -2.79
N CYS A 10 15.54 27.04 -1.52
CA CYS A 10 14.63 26.01 -0.98
C CYS A 10 13.21 26.16 -1.56
N ARG A 11 12.71 27.37 -1.73
CA ARG A 11 11.41 27.64 -2.36
C ARG A 11 11.40 27.26 -3.84
N ILE A 12 12.47 27.58 -4.56
CA ILE A 12 12.61 27.21 -5.98
C ILE A 12 12.70 25.71 -6.13
N PHE A 13 13.44 25.02 -5.27
CA PHE A 13 13.53 23.57 -5.26
C PHE A 13 12.18 22.89 -4.98
N PHE A 14 11.42 23.44 -4.02
CA PHE A 14 10.09 22.94 -3.69
C PHE A 14 9.09 23.16 -4.84
N LEU A 15 9.14 24.34 -5.48
CA LEU A 15 8.33 24.64 -6.67
C LEU A 15 8.68 23.72 -7.84
N PHE A 16 9.95 23.46 -8.07
CA PHE A 16 10.41 22.53 -9.11
C PHE A 16 9.95 21.10 -8.84
N LEU A 17 10.01 20.66 -7.58
CA LEU A 17 9.50 19.35 -7.16
C LEU A 17 7.99 19.23 -7.38
N VAL A 18 7.20 20.25 -7.04
CA VAL A 18 5.76 20.30 -7.27
C VAL A 18 5.43 20.26 -8.76
N VAL A 19 6.15 21.01 -9.61
CA VAL A 19 5.96 21.00 -11.08
C VAL A 19 6.31 19.63 -11.68
N LEU A 20 7.31 18.94 -11.15
CA LEU A 20 7.71 17.60 -11.57
C LEU A 20 6.62 16.57 -11.22
N LEU A 21 5.93 16.74 -10.10
CA LEU A 21 4.82 15.87 -9.68
C LEU A 21 3.56 16.07 -10.54
N ILE A 22 3.32 17.28 -11.03
CA ILE A 22 2.11 17.59 -11.85
C ILE A 22 2.23 17.07 -13.29
N LYS A 23 3.42 16.90 -13.83
CA LYS A 23 3.65 16.49 -15.23
C LYS A 23 3.42 15.01 -15.51
N ASN A 24 3.26 14.19 -14.48
CA ASN A 24 3.03 12.74 -14.66
C ASN A 24 1.54 12.42 -14.71
N SER A 25 0.87 12.82 -15.80
CA SER A 25 -0.32 12.09 -16.25
C SER A 25 0.13 10.74 -16.83
N ALA A 26 0.84 9.94 -16.03
CA ALA A 26 1.08 8.56 -16.36
C ALA A 26 -0.26 7.87 -16.24
N SER A 27 -0.93 7.65 -17.35
CA SER A 27 -2.06 6.73 -17.46
C SER A 27 -1.54 5.28 -17.29
N ALA A 28 -0.93 5.03 -16.14
CA ALA A 28 -0.70 3.68 -15.64
C ALA A 28 -2.06 3.18 -15.12
N GLN A 29 -3.02 3.01 -16.02
CA GLN A 29 -4.31 2.44 -15.67
C GLN A 29 -4.08 1.00 -15.28
N GLU A 30 -4.28 0.71 -14.00
CA GLU A 30 -4.46 -0.64 -13.53
C GLU A 30 -5.63 -1.23 -14.32
N ASN A 31 -5.40 -2.32 -15.01
CA ASN A 31 -6.47 -3.08 -15.63
C ASN A 31 -6.35 -4.55 -15.19
N SER A 32 -7.27 -4.94 -14.33
CA SER A 32 -7.40 -6.31 -13.85
C SER A 32 -8.78 -6.84 -14.23
N PRO A 33 -8.95 -7.48 -15.40
CA PRO A 33 -10.23 -8.05 -15.81
C PRO A 33 -10.82 -9.01 -14.80
N TYR A 34 -9.98 -9.68 -14.01
CA TYR A 34 -10.41 -10.64 -12.98
C TYR A 34 -10.97 -9.95 -11.73
N SER A 35 -10.60 -8.69 -11.47
CA SER A 35 -11.14 -7.92 -10.34
C SER A 35 -12.63 -7.60 -10.44
N ARG A 36 -13.25 -7.89 -11.58
CA ARG A 36 -14.69 -7.82 -11.82
C ARG A 36 -15.47 -8.81 -10.96
N TYR A 37 -14.84 -9.89 -10.52
CA TYR A 37 -15.52 -10.97 -9.82
C TYR A 37 -15.31 -10.88 -8.31
N GLY A 38 -16.38 -11.18 -7.54
CA GLY A 38 -16.36 -11.22 -6.09
C GLY A 38 -16.02 -9.86 -5.47
N LEU A 39 -15.08 -9.87 -4.54
CA LEU A 39 -14.61 -8.67 -3.85
C LEU A 39 -13.46 -7.94 -4.58
N GLY A 40 -13.06 -8.43 -5.75
CA GLY A 40 -11.92 -7.91 -6.49
C GLY A 40 -10.60 -8.59 -6.14
N ASP A 41 -9.49 -7.97 -6.55
CA ASP A 41 -8.14 -8.45 -6.25
C ASP A 41 -7.79 -8.21 -4.79
N VAL A 42 -7.35 -9.26 -4.08
CA VAL A 42 -6.93 -9.16 -2.69
C VAL A 42 -5.56 -8.48 -2.61
N VAL A 43 -5.46 -7.47 -1.75
CA VAL A 43 -4.19 -6.79 -1.47
C VAL A 43 -3.42 -7.54 -0.38
N PRO A 44 -2.09 -7.72 -0.53
CA PRO A 44 -1.28 -8.35 0.50
C PRO A 44 -1.44 -7.66 1.86
N GLY A 45 -1.73 -8.46 2.89
CA GLY A 45 -2.07 -7.98 4.22
C GLY A 45 -0.89 -7.66 5.13
N GLN A 46 0.34 -7.57 4.62
CA GLN A 46 1.56 -7.36 5.41
C GLN A 46 2.24 -6.05 5.02
N ASN A 47 3.01 -5.46 5.95
CA ASN A 47 3.85 -4.33 5.63
C ASN A 47 4.99 -4.74 4.67
N ILE A 48 5.62 -3.78 4.02
CA ILE A 48 6.65 -4.03 2.99
C ILE A 48 7.85 -4.76 3.59
N VAL A 49 8.26 -4.43 4.80
CA VAL A 49 9.40 -5.06 5.49
C VAL A 49 9.11 -6.56 5.72
N ASN A 50 7.92 -6.89 6.24
CA ASN A 50 7.54 -8.28 6.47
C ASN A 50 7.41 -9.06 5.15
N ARG A 51 6.92 -8.43 4.10
CA ARG A 51 6.86 -9.02 2.76
C ARG A 51 8.24 -9.29 2.18
N ALA A 52 9.19 -8.38 2.37
CA ALA A 52 10.58 -8.57 1.94
C ALA A 52 11.26 -9.76 2.66
N MET A 53 10.78 -10.11 3.86
CA MET A 53 11.22 -11.28 4.63
C MET A 53 10.39 -12.55 4.34
N GLY A 54 9.72 -12.63 3.19
CA GLY A 54 8.88 -13.76 2.83
C GLY A 54 7.58 -13.87 3.62
N GLY A 55 7.10 -12.77 4.21
CA GLY A 55 5.86 -12.73 4.97
C GLY A 55 5.99 -13.08 6.45
N ALA A 56 7.20 -13.24 6.97
CA ALA A 56 7.44 -13.49 8.39
C ALA A 56 7.00 -12.29 9.24
N SER A 57 5.81 -12.36 9.81
CA SER A 57 5.20 -11.24 10.52
C SER A 57 4.76 -11.57 11.95
N ALA A 58 4.43 -12.84 12.24
CA ALA A 58 3.78 -13.21 13.50
C ALA A 58 4.65 -12.93 14.75
N ALA A 59 5.95 -13.17 14.67
CA ALA A 59 6.88 -12.99 15.79
C ALA A 59 7.85 -11.82 15.55
N TYR A 60 7.79 -11.17 14.39
CA TYR A 60 8.70 -10.09 14.06
C TYR A 60 8.31 -8.78 14.78
N TYR A 61 9.31 -8.16 15.36
CA TYR A 61 9.21 -6.80 15.88
C TYR A 61 10.46 -6.00 15.55
N ASP A 62 10.30 -4.71 15.43
CA ASP A 62 11.38 -3.76 15.19
C ASP A 62 11.05 -2.46 15.97
N PRO A 63 12.04 -1.78 16.57
CA PRO A 63 11.79 -0.55 17.31
C PRO A 63 11.38 0.64 16.46
N VAL A 64 11.53 0.55 15.14
CA VAL A 64 11.31 1.64 14.16
C VAL A 64 10.21 1.29 13.15
N THR A 65 9.93 0.00 12.94
CA THR A 65 8.95 -0.46 11.94
C THR A 65 7.68 -0.96 12.62
N VAL A 66 6.54 -0.54 12.12
CA VAL A 66 5.25 -0.95 12.68
C VAL A 66 4.74 -2.21 11.99
N ASN A 67 4.58 -3.28 12.76
CA ASN A 67 4.00 -4.52 12.28
C ASN A 67 2.51 -4.60 12.65
N PHE A 68 1.62 -4.19 11.74
CA PHE A 68 0.18 -4.19 12.00
C PHE A 68 -0.48 -5.59 12.01
N ILE A 69 0.26 -6.64 11.67
CA ILE A 69 -0.22 -8.03 11.78
C ILE A 69 -0.10 -8.53 13.22
N ASN A 70 0.94 -8.08 13.94
CA ASN A 70 1.17 -8.46 15.32
C ASN A 70 1.08 -7.23 16.25
N PRO A 71 -0.06 -6.94 16.86
CA PRO A 71 -0.21 -5.79 17.75
C PRO A 71 0.71 -5.83 18.97
N ALA A 72 1.17 -7.00 19.41
CA ALA A 72 2.12 -7.13 20.51
C ALA A 72 3.46 -6.46 20.20
N SER A 73 3.81 -6.32 18.92
CA SER A 73 5.03 -5.62 18.47
C SER A 73 5.03 -4.13 18.83
N TYR A 74 3.86 -3.51 18.99
CA TYR A 74 3.76 -2.08 19.31
C TYR A 74 4.36 -1.74 20.67
N ALA A 75 4.34 -2.68 21.61
CA ALA A 75 4.98 -2.53 22.91
C ALA A 75 6.50 -2.26 22.82
N ARG A 76 7.12 -2.65 21.71
CA ARG A 76 8.57 -2.52 21.49
C ARG A 76 8.97 -1.31 20.65
N LEU A 77 8.01 -0.49 20.21
CA LEU A 77 8.28 0.75 19.51
C LEU A 77 9.03 1.73 20.43
N LYS A 78 10.15 2.26 19.94
CA LYS A 78 10.96 3.26 20.66
C LYS A 78 10.74 4.67 20.15
N TYR A 79 10.31 4.80 18.91
CA TYR A 79 10.14 6.08 18.22
C TYR A 79 8.75 6.18 17.62
N THR A 80 8.28 7.42 17.47
CA THR A 80 7.11 7.70 16.64
C THR A 80 7.51 7.50 15.19
N THR A 81 6.84 6.59 14.52
CA THR A 81 7.16 6.20 13.15
C THR A 81 5.96 6.46 12.26
N PHE A 82 6.19 7.24 11.20
CA PHE A 82 5.27 7.37 10.09
C PHE A 82 5.74 6.43 8.98
N ASP A 83 4.90 5.50 8.58
CA ASP A 83 5.23 4.45 7.63
C ASP A 83 4.20 4.40 6.50
N VAL A 84 4.68 4.47 5.27
CA VAL A 84 3.88 4.44 4.05
C VAL A 84 4.41 3.34 3.15
N GLY A 85 3.55 2.41 2.80
CA GLY A 85 3.86 1.35 1.86
C GLY A 85 3.45 1.70 0.44
N LEU A 86 4.37 1.50 -0.51
CA LEU A 86 4.10 1.62 -1.94
C LEU A 86 4.47 0.31 -2.63
N ASP A 87 3.55 -0.25 -3.38
CA ASP A 87 3.76 -1.45 -4.20
C ASP A 87 3.77 -1.10 -5.68
N TYR A 88 4.75 -1.65 -6.39
CA TYR A 88 4.73 -1.66 -7.84
C TYR A 88 4.32 -3.03 -8.34
N THR A 89 3.26 -3.08 -9.15
CA THR A 89 2.78 -4.32 -9.74
C THR A 89 2.84 -4.24 -11.26
N GLY A 90 3.56 -5.18 -11.88
CA GLY A 90 3.56 -5.39 -13.32
C GLY A 90 2.66 -6.57 -13.69
N ARG A 91 1.80 -6.40 -14.69
CA ARG A 91 0.96 -7.47 -15.23
C ARG A 91 1.11 -7.59 -16.72
N THR A 92 1.12 -8.82 -17.21
CA THR A 92 1.06 -9.14 -18.63
C THR A 92 -0.18 -9.98 -18.88
N LEU A 93 -1.13 -9.42 -19.61
CA LEU A 93 -2.34 -10.10 -20.04
C LEU A 93 -2.13 -10.65 -21.45
N LYS A 94 -2.44 -11.91 -21.65
CA LYS A 94 -2.38 -12.57 -22.96
C LYS A 94 -3.78 -13.02 -23.34
N ALA A 95 -4.23 -12.58 -24.52
CA ALA A 95 -5.45 -13.08 -25.15
C ALA A 95 -5.06 -14.05 -26.26
N SER A 96 -5.83 -15.12 -26.44
CA SER A 96 -5.58 -16.16 -27.44
C SER A 96 -6.35 -15.94 -28.74
N ASN A 97 -7.47 -15.21 -28.71
CA ASN A 97 -8.27 -14.94 -29.92
C ASN A 97 -8.92 -13.54 -29.87
N PRO A 98 -8.44 -12.55 -30.63
CA PRO A 98 -7.16 -12.55 -31.36
C PRO A 98 -5.95 -12.57 -30.41
N VAL A 99 -4.83 -13.07 -30.90
CA VAL A 99 -3.60 -13.10 -30.12
C VAL A 99 -3.15 -11.66 -29.84
N ARG A 100 -3.23 -11.26 -28.56
CA ARG A 100 -2.78 -9.94 -28.09
C ARG A 100 -2.08 -10.08 -26.75
N THR A 101 -1.03 -9.31 -26.58
CA THR A 101 -0.31 -9.19 -25.30
C THR A 101 -0.40 -7.74 -24.87
N LEU A 102 -0.92 -7.53 -23.66
CA LEU A 102 -0.99 -6.22 -23.02
C LEU A 102 -0.18 -6.26 -21.73
N SER A 103 0.84 -5.42 -21.64
CA SER A 103 1.62 -5.25 -20.41
C SER A 103 1.28 -3.91 -19.78
N SER A 104 0.99 -3.92 -18.49
CA SER A 104 0.75 -2.72 -17.70
C SER A 104 1.51 -2.79 -16.39
N GLY A 105 1.99 -1.63 -15.92
CA GLY A 105 2.63 -1.51 -14.62
C GLY A 105 2.06 -0.30 -13.89
N TYR A 106 1.80 -0.44 -12.60
CA TYR A 106 1.20 0.61 -11.81
C TYR A 106 1.74 0.61 -10.37
N LEU A 107 1.82 1.81 -9.80
CA LEU A 107 2.24 2.04 -8.44
C LEU A 107 1.01 2.22 -7.54
N ILE A 108 1.01 1.52 -6.41
CA ILE A 108 -0.14 1.45 -5.53
C ILE A 108 0.26 1.79 -4.09
N PRO A 109 -0.47 2.69 -3.39
CA PRO A 109 -0.33 2.79 -1.95
C PRO A 109 -0.89 1.52 -1.27
N SER A 110 -0.05 0.84 -0.48
CA SER A 110 -0.39 -0.41 0.19
C SER A 110 -0.89 -0.17 1.60
N TYR A 111 -0.40 0.85 2.28
CA TYR A 111 -0.86 1.28 3.59
C TYR A 111 -0.27 2.64 3.95
N VAL A 112 -0.92 3.29 4.89
CA VAL A 112 -0.41 4.46 5.60
C VAL A 112 -0.66 4.23 7.08
N GLN A 113 0.37 4.35 7.91
CA GLN A 113 0.24 4.12 9.35
C GLN A 113 1.16 5.01 10.17
N VAL A 114 0.76 5.23 11.41
CA VAL A 114 1.55 5.94 12.41
C VAL A 114 1.59 5.11 13.68
N GLY A 115 2.78 4.70 14.06
CA GLY A 115 3.04 4.01 15.31
C GLY A 115 3.75 4.94 16.28
N PHE A 116 3.38 4.90 17.55
CA PHE A 116 4.03 5.70 18.57
C PHE A 116 4.05 5.02 19.94
N PRO A 117 5.15 5.17 20.70
CA PRO A 117 5.22 4.71 22.07
C PRO A 117 4.39 5.61 22.98
N LEU A 118 3.41 5.04 23.70
CA LEU A 118 2.64 5.75 24.70
C LEU A 118 3.40 5.87 26.02
N SER A 119 4.11 4.80 26.41
CA SER A 119 4.94 4.79 27.61
C SER A 119 6.17 3.91 27.39
N LYS A 120 7.33 4.53 27.38
CA LYS A 120 8.60 3.80 27.28
C LYS A 120 8.91 2.97 28.54
N LYS A 121 8.48 3.44 29.71
CA LYS A 121 8.69 2.76 30.97
C LYS A 121 7.90 1.46 31.08
N ASN A 122 6.67 1.46 30.54
CA ASN A 122 5.76 0.32 30.63
C ASN A 122 5.72 -0.47 29.32
N ASN A 123 6.63 -0.23 28.37
CA ASN A 123 6.63 -0.87 27.06
C ASN A 123 5.22 -0.91 26.46
N TRP A 124 4.59 0.26 26.36
CA TRP A 124 3.26 0.44 25.82
C TRP A 124 3.30 1.28 24.55
N GLY A 125 2.80 0.74 23.46
CA GLY A 125 2.73 1.40 22.17
C GLY A 125 1.37 1.31 21.53
N MET A 126 1.11 2.17 20.57
CA MET A 126 -0.11 2.26 19.78
C MET A 126 0.19 2.46 18.31
N ASN A 127 -0.70 1.96 17.47
CA ASN A 127 -0.67 2.16 16.04
C ASN A 127 -2.04 2.52 15.50
N ILE A 128 -2.09 3.46 14.57
CA ILE A 128 -3.26 3.81 13.77
C ILE A 128 -2.88 3.79 12.31
N GLY A 129 -3.75 3.25 11.46
CA GLY A 129 -3.46 3.17 10.04
C GLY A 129 -4.69 2.92 9.18
N LEU A 130 -4.44 3.03 7.89
CA LEU A 130 -5.38 2.77 6.81
C LEU A 130 -4.71 1.89 5.77
N ARG A 131 -5.40 0.85 5.31
CA ARG A 131 -4.93 -0.01 4.23
C ARG A 131 -6.08 -0.48 3.34
N PRO A 132 -5.85 -0.70 2.04
CA PRO A 132 -6.78 -1.41 1.20
C PRO A 132 -6.78 -2.91 1.57
N LEU A 133 -7.94 -3.53 1.51
CA LEU A 133 -8.12 -4.99 1.62
C LEU A 133 -8.29 -5.60 0.24
N THR A 134 -9.08 -4.95 -0.60
CA THR A 134 -9.36 -5.41 -1.96
C THR A 134 -9.37 -4.24 -2.92
N ARG A 135 -9.20 -4.55 -4.21
CA ARG A 135 -9.26 -3.57 -5.29
C ARG A 135 -10.04 -4.10 -6.45
N ILE A 136 -10.80 -3.19 -7.04
CA ILE A 136 -11.55 -3.42 -8.28
C ILE A 136 -11.12 -2.33 -9.24
N ASN A 137 -10.50 -2.72 -10.34
CA ASN A 137 -10.20 -1.80 -11.44
C ASN A 137 -10.12 -2.59 -12.73
N TYR A 138 -11.16 -2.48 -13.57
CA TYR A 138 -11.20 -3.16 -14.84
C TYR A 138 -11.81 -2.28 -15.93
N GLU A 139 -11.30 -2.46 -17.11
CA GLU A 139 -11.86 -1.95 -18.35
C GLU A 139 -11.87 -3.08 -19.38
N LEU A 140 -13.05 -3.47 -19.83
CA LEU A 140 -13.29 -4.52 -20.80
C LEU A 140 -14.03 -3.94 -22.00
N GLN A 141 -13.58 -4.27 -23.19
CA GLN A 141 -14.24 -3.87 -24.44
C GLN A 141 -14.68 -5.12 -25.19
N GLN A 142 -15.95 -5.17 -25.54
CA GLN A 142 -16.53 -6.21 -26.36
C GLN A 142 -17.05 -5.60 -27.65
N THR A 143 -16.68 -6.18 -28.78
CA THR A 143 -17.18 -5.77 -30.10
C THR A 143 -18.03 -6.88 -30.67
N ASN A 144 -19.30 -6.60 -30.88
CA ASN A 144 -20.26 -7.54 -31.48
C ASN A 144 -20.70 -7.00 -32.83
N ARG A 145 -20.82 -7.88 -33.84
CA ARG A 145 -21.46 -7.57 -35.10
C ARG A 145 -22.93 -8.00 -35.03
N LEU A 146 -23.82 -7.06 -35.25
CA LEU A 146 -25.26 -7.32 -35.35
C LEU A 146 -25.65 -7.35 -36.85
N PRO A 147 -26.51 -8.27 -37.28
CA PRO A 147 -27.01 -8.31 -38.66
C PRO A 147 -27.68 -6.97 -39.02
N GLY A 148 -27.22 -6.34 -40.12
CA GLY A 148 -27.80 -5.07 -40.62
C GLY A 148 -27.29 -3.79 -39.93
N ILE A 149 -26.37 -3.90 -38.97
CA ILE A 149 -25.74 -2.77 -38.27
C ILE A 149 -24.22 -3.02 -38.27
N ASP A 150 -23.42 -1.94 -38.37
CA ASP A 150 -21.99 -2.01 -38.20
C ASP A 150 -21.62 -2.47 -36.79
N SER A 151 -20.34 -2.76 -36.57
CA SER A 151 -19.87 -3.30 -35.30
C SER A 151 -20.22 -2.40 -34.10
N VAL A 152 -20.93 -2.95 -33.11
CA VAL A 152 -21.24 -2.30 -31.84
C VAL A 152 -20.12 -2.62 -30.83
N ARG A 153 -19.49 -1.59 -30.30
CA ARG A 153 -18.49 -1.70 -29.23
C ARG A 153 -19.16 -1.38 -27.89
N THR A 154 -19.17 -2.35 -27.00
CA THR A 154 -19.62 -2.18 -25.62
C THR A 154 -18.41 -2.12 -24.69
N SER A 155 -18.32 -1.09 -23.87
CA SER A 155 -17.27 -0.93 -22.85
C SER A 155 -17.86 -1.16 -21.46
N PHE A 156 -17.20 -2.00 -20.68
CA PHE A 156 -17.52 -2.25 -19.28
C PHE A 156 -16.36 -1.80 -18.45
N SER A 157 -16.58 -0.88 -17.52
CA SER A 157 -15.57 -0.41 -16.59
C SER A 157 -16.09 -0.45 -15.16
N GLY A 158 -15.19 -0.74 -14.22
CA GLY A 158 -15.49 -0.69 -12.79
C GLY A 158 -14.27 -0.31 -12.00
N GLN A 159 -14.47 0.55 -11.01
CA GLN A 159 -13.45 0.99 -10.10
C GLN A 159 -13.98 1.01 -8.68
N GLY A 160 -13.16 0.49 -7.73
CA GLY A 160 -13.56 0.43 -6.33
C GLY A 160 -12.62 -0.42 -5.50
N GLY A 161 -13.11 -0.86 -4.36
CA GLY A 161 -12.39 -1.71 -3.42
C GLY A 161 -12.85 -1.48 -1.99
N SER A 162 -12.32 -2.28 -1.07
CA SER A 162 -12.55 -2.12 0.36
C SER A 162 -11.30 -1.63 1.06
N TYR A 163 -11.49 -0.77 2.05
CA TYR A 163 -10.43 -0.21 2.87
C TYR A 163 -10.70 -0.52 4.33
N GLN A 164 -9.64 -0.74 5.09
CA GLN A 164 -9.69 -0.96 6.53
C GLN A 164 -8.93 0.16 7.23
N ALA A 165 -9.64 0.92 8.07
CA ALA A 165 -9.02 1.71 9.10
C ALA A 165 -8.84 0.83 10.35
N TYR A 166 -7.71 0.93 11.00
CA TYR A 166 -7.42 0.15 12.19
C TYR A 166 -6.73 0.99 13.26
N LEU A 167 -7.03 0.65 14.50
CA LEU A 167 -6.40 1.18 15.70
C LEU A 167 -6.01 0.00 16.57
N GLY A 168 -4.77 -0.05 16.98
CA GLY A 168 -4.24 -1.13 17.81
C GLY A 168 -3.35 -0.62 18.92
N THR A 169 -3.31 -1.34 20.01
CA THR A 169 -2.39 -1.08 21.12
C THR A 169 -1.75 -2.37 21.59
N GLY A 170 -0.50 -2.27 22.05
CA GLY A 170 0.25 -3.38 22.61
C GLY A 170 0.97 -2.95 23.87
N ILE A 171 0.92 -3.77 24.88
CA ILE A 171 1.63 -3.60 26.14
C ILE A 171 2.43 -4.88 26.43
N SER A 172 3.67 -4.71 26.89
CA SER A 172 4.50 -5.81 27.36
C SER A 172 4.45 -5.85 28.87
N LEU A 173 3.81 -6.86 29.42
CA LEU A 173 3.83 -7.15 30.85
C LEU A 173 5.10 -7.99 31.11
N GLU A 174 6.18 -7.35 31.55
CA GLU A 174 7.34 -8.07 32.06
C GLU A 174 6.99 -8.74 33.38
N HIS A 175 6.41 -9.93 33.29
CA HIS A 175 6.42 -10.84 34.41
C HIS A 175 7.77 -11.57 34.34
N SER A 176 8.75 -11.07 35.08
CA SER A 176 10.02 -11.77 35.28
C SER A 176 9.88 -12.80 36.40
N PRO A 177 9.64 -14.08 36.11
CA PRO A 177 10.17 -15.11 36.94
C PRO A 177 11.60 -15.32 36.42
N SER A 178 12.58 -14.95 37.23
CA SER A 178 13.96 -15.35 37.03
C SER A 178 14.04 -16.88 37.03
N LEU A 179 13.86 -17.49 35.88
CA LEU A 179 14.21 -18.90 35.68
C LEU A 179 15.74 -18.92 35.63
N LYS A 180 16.38 -19.01 36.80
CA LYS A 180 17.78 -19.39 36.93
C LYS A 180 17.82 -20.88 36.60
N ILE A 181 18.16 -21.20 35.35
CA ILE A 181 18.59 -22.56 35.00
C ILE A 181 20.03 -22.67 35.49
N HIS A 182 20.24 -23.47 36.49
CA HIS A 182 21.56 -23.93 36.94
C HIS A 182 22.02 -25.10 36.08
#